data_6d22ea0eef470ad175b672922e310999
#
_entry.id   6d22ea0eef470ad175b672922e310999
#
_cell.length_a   1.000
_cell.length_b   1.000
_cell.length_c   1.000
_cell.angle_alpha   90.00
_cell.angle_beta   90.00
_cell.angle_gamma   90.00
#
_symmetry.space_group_name_H-M   'P 1'
#
loop_
_entity.id
_entity.type
_entity.pdbx_description
1 polymer ?
#
loop_
_entity_poly.entity_id
_entity_poly.type
_entity_poly.pdbx_seq_one_letter_code
_entity_poly.pdbx_strand_id
1 'polypeptide(L)'
;NAGLKVGVYFFSQAVNENEAREEAQGCWYVLNSRKLDYPIYFDSEASGGSNGRADGLGVTDRTKCAVAFCEEVKALGYQPGVYASTRWFRNRLDLSQLSQYPIWNAHYNVASSPIPCQMWQGTCTARIPGYNGQIDVNISYMG
;
A
#
# COMPACT_ATOMS: atom_id res chain seq x y z
N ASN A 1 -15.54 13.97 -14.85
CA ASN A 1 -15.33 12.54 -14.62
C ASN A 1 -14.62 11.96 -15.84
N ALA A 2 -13.32 11.64 -15.69
CA ALA A 2 -12.48 11.21 -16.82
C ALA A 2 -12.59 9.70 -17.13
N GLY A 3 -13.47 8.97 -16.45
CA GLY A 3 -13.63 7.52 -16.63
C GLY A 3 -12.44 6.69 -16.10
N LEU A 4 -11.57 7.29 -15.29
CA LEU A 4 -10.44 6.60 -14.68
C LEU A 4 -10.88 5.87 -13.41
N LYS A 5 -10.34 4.68 -13.19
CA LYS A 5 -10.48 3.95 -11.94
C LYS A 5 -9.55 4.55 -10.89
N VAL A 6 -10.03 4.64 -9.65
CA VAL A 6 -9.33 5.31 -8.56
C VAL A 6 -9.18 4.38 -7.36
N GLY A 7 -7.98 4.33 -6.80
CA GLY A 7 -7.66 3.83 -5.48
C GLY A 7 -6.85 4.87 -4.73
N VAL A 8 -6.54 4.61 -3.47
CA VAL A 8 -5.70 5.49 -2.66
C VAL A 8 -4.70 4.67 -1.86
N TYR A 9 -3.64 5.31 -1.40
CA TYR A 9 -2.71 4.74 -0.45
C TYR A 9 -2.38 5.75 0.65
N PHE A 10 -1.99 5.22 1.79
CA PHE A 10 -1.52 6.01 2.92
C PHE A 10 -0.14 5.50 3.32
N PHE A 11 0.86 6.36 3.22
CA PHE A 11 2.21 6.09 3.70
C PHE A 11 2.22 6.04 5.22
N SER A 12 2.21 4.83 5.77
CA SER A 12 2.02 4.63 7.20
C SER A 12 3.28 4.95 8.01
N GLN A 13 3.08 5.69 9.08
CA GLN A 13 4.07 5.90 10.13
C GLN A 13 3.55 5.47 11.51
N ALA A 14 2.47 4.67 11.52
CA ALA A 14 1.93 4.11 12.75
C ALA A 14 2.92 3.18 13.44
N VAL A 15 3.04 3.30 14.75
CA VAL A 15 3.90 2.46 15.59
C VAL A 15 3.11 1.51 16.48
N ASN A 16 1.79 1.59 16.44
CA ASN A 16 0.86 0.70 17.13
C ASN A 16 -0.47 0.60 16.38
N GLU A 17 -1.30 -0.35 16.78
CA GLU A 17 -2.59 -0.63 16.13
C GLU A 17 -3.57 0.56 16.20
N ASN A 18 -3.57 1.33 17.31
CA ASN A 18 -4.48 2.47 17.43
C ASN A 18 -4.15 3.56 16.41
N GLU A 19 -2.87 3.88 16.27
CA GLU A 19 -2.41 4.85 15.26
C GLU A 19 -2.73 4.37 13.84
N ALA A 20 -2.57 3.07 13.56
CA ALA A 20 -2.93 2.51 12.27
C ALA A 20 -4.44 2.65 11.96
N ARG A 21 -5.30 2.47 12.96
CA ARG A 21 -6.75 2.75 12.82
C ARG A 21 -7.03 4.24 12.58
N GLU A 22 -6.32 5.12 13.27
CA GLU A 22 -6.46 6.57 13.08
C GLU A 22 -6.05 6.99 11.65
N GLU A 23 -4.99 6.38 11.09
CA GLU A 23 -4.58 6.60 9.70
C GLU A 23 -5.69 6.16 8.72
N ALA A 24 -6.33 5.01 8.95
CA ALA A 24 -7.46 4.53 8.14
C ALA A 24 -8.68 5.47 8.25
N GLN A 25 -8.98 5.95 9.45
CA GLN A 25 -10.04 6.95 9.69
C GLN A 25 -9.74 8.28 9.00
N GLY A 26 -8.45 8.68 8.96
CA GLY A 26 -8.00 9.83 8.20
C GLY A 26 -8.28 9.71 6.71
N CYS A 27 -8.01 8.55 6.11
CA CYS A 27 -8.36 8.27 4.72
C CYS A 27 -9.89 8.38 4.49
N TRP A 28 -10.68 7.77 5.36
CA TRP A 28 -12.14 7.81 5.28
C TRP A 28 -12.68 9.25 5.34
N TYR A 29 -12.14 10.06 6.25
CA TYR A 29 -12.52 11.45 6.40
C TYR A 29 -12.24 12.27 5.13
N VAL A 30 -11.04 12.13 4.56
CA VAL A 30 -10.64 12.84 3.34
C VAL A 30 -11.45 12.37 2.13
N LEU A 31 -11.77 11.09 2.05
CA LEU A 31 -12.59 10.54 0.97
C LEU A 31 -14.02 11.07 0.99
N ASN A 32 -14.55 11.42 2.16
CA ASN A 32 -15.87 12.02 2.30
C ASN A 32 -16.94 11.28 1.48
N SER A 33 -17.08 9.99 1.72
CA SER A 33 -18.03 9.06 1.05
C SER A 33 -17.83 8.85 -0.46
N ARG A 34 -16.71 9.32 -1.03
CA ARG A 34 -16.40 9.02 -2.44
C ARG A 34 -16.15 7.54 -2.63
N LYS A 35 -16.73 7.00 -3.68
CA LYS A 35 -16.49 5.60 -4.06
C LYS A 35 -15.10 5.43 -4.67
N LEU A 36 -14.48 4.29 -4.38
CA LEU A 36 -13.23 3.86 -4.97
C LEU A 36 -13.47 2.61 -5.82
N ASP A 37 -12.67 2.45 -6.88
CA ASP A 37 -12.65 1.25 -7.73
C ASP A 37 -11.59 0.26 -7.23
N TYR A 38 -10.54 0.77 -6.60
CA TYR A 38 -9.42 0.02 -6.05
C TYR A 38 -9.33 0.21 -4.53
N PRO A 39 -8.53 -0.63 -3.84
CA PRO A 39 -8.36 -0.55 -2.39
C PRO A 39 -7.83 0.78 -1.86
N ILE A 40 -8.01 0.96 -0.55
CA ILE A 40 -7.17 1.84 0.27
C ILE A 40 -5.98 0.99 0.74
N TYR A 41 -4.78 1.32 0.26
CA TYR A 41 -3.57 0.57 0.57
C TYR A 41 -2.84 1.13 1.79
N PHE A 42 -2.51 0.23 2.71
CA PHE A 42 -1.49 0.48 3.73
C PHE A 42 -0.12 0.40 3.05
N ASP A 43 0.53 1.54 2.89
CA ASP A 43 1.85 1.64 2.28
C ASP A 43 2.92 1.55 3.37
N SER A 44 3.69 0.46 3.35
CA SER A 44 4.74 0.17 4.33
C SER A 44 6.10 0.09 3.65
N GLU A 45 6.90 1.11 3.88
CA GLU A 45 8.27 1.21 3.35
C GLU A 45 9.14 2.07 4.26
N ALA A 46 10.45 2.09 3.99
CA ALA A 46 11.36 2.99 4.70
C ALA A 46 11.03 4.44 4.34
N SER A 47 11.14 5.34 5.33
CA SER A 47 10.85 6.77 5.13
C SER A 47 11.83 7.49 4.20
N GLY A 48 12.95 6.85 3.86
CA GLY A 48 14.00 7.46 3.05
C GLY A 48 14.91 8.46 3.80
N GLY A 49 14.62 8.69 5.08
CA GLY A 49 15.43 9.54 5.98
C GLY A 49 16.01 8.75 7.14
N SER A 50 16.69 9.44 8.06
CA SER A 50 17.32 8.82 9.24
C SER A 50 16.35 8.62 10.41
N ASN A 51 15.15 9.19 10.37
CA ASN A 51 14.26 9.30 11.53
C ASN A 51 12.79 8.93 11.21
N GLY A 52 12.57 8.00 10.29
CA GLY A 52 11.21 7.48 10.05
C GLY A 52 10.67 6.82 11.30
N ARG A 53 9.52 7.28 11.75
CA ARG A 53 8.91 6.90 13.02
C ARG A 53 8.66 5.40 13.11
N ALA A 54 8.19 4.80 12.01
CA ALA A 54 7.91 3.38 11.90
C ALA A 54 9.09 2.52 11.40
N ASP A 55 10.21 3.14 10.99
CA ASP A 55 11.32 2.41 10.36
C ASP A 55 11.93 1.35 11.27
N GLY A 56 11.96 1.61 12.59
CA GLY A 56 12.50 0.72 13.61
C GLY A 56 11.58 -0.42 14.07
N LEU A 57 10.33 -0.47 13.61
CA LEU A 57 9.41 -1.53 14.03
C LEU A 57 9.91 -2.92 13.62
N GLY A 58 9.72 -3.91 14.51
CA GLY A 58 9.88 -5.31 14.20
C GLY A 58 8.77 -5.85 13.30
N VAL A 59 8.96 -7.06 12.79
CA VAL A 59 7.98 -7.73 11.89
C VAL A 59 6.61 -7.84 12.54
N THR A 60 6.55 -8.30 13.79
CA THR A 60 5.29 -8.53 14.51
C THR A 60 4.47 -7.24 14.65
N ASP A 61 5.07 -6.16 15.15
CA ASP A 61 4.33 -4.92 15.39
C ASP A 61 3.96 -4.21 14.10
N ARG A 62 4.82 -4.25 13.09
CA ARG A 62 4.52 -3.72 11.76
C ARG A 62 3.35 -4.47 11.11
N THR A 63 3.33 -5.79 11.23
CA THR A 63 2.23 -6.61 10.70
C THR A 63 0.93 -6.33 11.43
N LYS A 64 0.96 -6.17 12.76
CA LYS A 64 -0.22 -5.76 13.53
C LYS A 64 -0.78 -4.42 13.09
N CYS A 65 0.08 -3.43 12.82
CA CYS A 65 -0.35 -2.14 12.26
C CYS A 65 -1.03 -2.32 10.91
N ALA A 66 -0.45 -3.10 10.00
CA ALA A 66 -1.05 -3.36 8.69
C ALA A 66 -2.43 -4.03 8.80
N VAL A 67 -2.55 -5.05 9.65
CA VAL A 67 -3.83 -5.73 9.90
C VAL A 67 -4.85 -4.77 10.51
N ALA A 68 -4.46 -3.99 11.53
CA ALA A 68 -5.36 -3.03 12.18
C ALA A 68 -5.88 -1.96 11.21
N PHE A 69 -5.02 -1.43 10.35
CA PHE A 69 -5.40 -0.52 9.27
C PHE A 69 -6.41 -1.17 8.32
N CYS A 70 -6.11 -2.37 7.84
CA CYS A 70 -6.96 -3.07 6.88
C CYS A 70 -8.33 -3.41 7.47
N GLU A 71 -8.39 -3.88 8.70
CA GLU A 71 -9.68 -4.19 9.36
C GLU A 71 -10.51 -2.92 9.62
N GLU A 72 -9.87 -1.80 9.96
CA GLU A 72 -10.57 -0.52 10.11
C GLU A 72 -11.11 -0.02 8.75
N VAL A 73 -10.32 -0.12 7.67
CA VAL A 73 -10.77 0.23 6.31
C VAL A 73 -12.01 -0.57 5.92
N LYS A 74 -12.04 -1.89 6.22
CA LYS A 74 -13.22 -2.72 6.00
C LYS A 74 -14.42 -2.24 6.80
N ALA A 75 -14.23 -1.95 8.08
CA ALA A 75 -15.29 -1.48 8.96
C ALA A 75 -15.89 -0.15 8.47
N LEU A 76 -15.08 0.67 7.82
CA LEU A 76 -15.48 1.95 7.21
C LEU A 76 -16.10 1.80 5.80
N GLY A 77 -16.23 0.57 5.29
CA GLY A 77 -16.94 0.26 4.05
C GLY A 77 -16.10 0.30 2.77
N TYR A 78 -14.77 0.28 2.91
CA TYR A 78 -13.85 0.25 1.77
C TYR A 78 -13.09 -1.08 1.70
N GLN A 79 -12.53 -1.38 0.54
CA GLN A 79 -11.63 -2.50 0.37
C GLN A 79 -10.22 -2.10 0.82
N PRO A 80 -9.58 -2.85 1.74
CA PRO A 80 -8.18 -2.60 2.09
C PRO A 80 -7.23 -3.34 1.16
N GLY A 81 -5.97 -2.92 1.17
CA GLY A 81 -4.85 -3.62 0.56
C GLY A 81 -3.54 -3.25 1.26
N VAL A 82 -2.47 -3.92 0.90
CA VAL A 82 -1.13 -3.66 1.45
C VAL A 82 -0.14 -3.47 0.30
N TYR A 83 0.60 -2.36 0.35
CA TYR A 83 1.70 -2.07 -0.55
C TYR A 83 3.03 -2.16 0.19
N ALA A 84 3.96 -2.85 -0.42
CA ALA A 84 5.36 -2.86 -0.03
C ALA A 84 6.24 -3.40 -1.17
N SER A 85 7.56 -3.27 -1.03
CA SER A 85 8.50 -3.99 -1.88
C SER A 85 8.55 -5.49 -1.53
N THR A 86 8.98 -6.32 -2.47
CA THR A 86 9.23 -7.76 -2.22
C THR A 86 10.13 -7.99 -1.01
N ARG A 87 11.22 -7.21 -0.91
CA ARG A 87 12.15 -7.30 0.22
C ARG A 87 11.46 -6.97 1.53
N TRP A 88 10.58 -5.98 1.54
CA TRP A 88 9.82 -5.55 2.72
C TRP A 88 8.81 -6.61 3.14
N PHE A 89 8.06 -7.17 2.20
CA PHE A 89 7.15 -8.29 2.46
C PHE A 89 7.87 -9.52 3.04
N ARG A 90 9.08 -9.81 2.58
CA ARG A 90 9.84 -10.98 3.05
C ARG A 90 10.53 -10.78 4.40
N ASN A 91 10.97 -9.57 4.71
CA ASN A 91 11.87 -9.32 5.82
C ASN A 91 11.31 -8.40 6.91
N ARG A 92 10.26 -7.64 6.62
CA ARG A 92 9.73 -6.60 7.52
C ARG A 92 8.25 -6.76 7.83
N LEU A 93 7.56 -7.66 7.16
CA LEU A 93 6.15 -8.01 7.34
C LEU A 93 6.00 -9.52 7.39
N ASP A 94 4.94 -10.00 8.02
CA ASP A 94 4.52 -11.40 7.91
C ASP A 94 3.45 -11.54 6.84
N LEU A 95 3.90 -11.89 5.63
CA LEU A 95 3.01 -12.02 4.47
C LEU A 95 1.91 -13.06 4.67
N SER A 96 2.13 -14.08 5.50
CA SER A 96 1.14 -15.10 5.78
C SER A 96 -0.11 -14.54 6.46
N GLN A 97 0.03 -13.48 7.26
CA GLN A 97 -1.08 -12.78 7.91
C GLN A 97 -1.73 -11.73 7.01
N LEU A 98 -1.10 -11.35 5.90
CA LEU A 98 -1.54 -10.30 4.98
C LEU A 98 -2.12 -10.83 3.69
N SER A 99 -1.95 -12.12 3.38
CA SER A 99 -2.41 -12.75 2.13
C SER A 99 -3.93 -12.73 1.92
N GLN A 100 -4.70 -12.46 2.96
CA GLN A 100 -6.15 -12.23 2.89
C GLN A 100 -6.53 -10.89 2.26
N TYR A 101 -5.59 -9.95 2.16
CA TYR A 101 -5.81 -8.64 1.54
C TYR A 101 -5.15 -8.59 0.17
N PRO A 102 -5.68 -7.79 -0.77
CA PRO A 102 -4.97 -7.47 -2.00
C PRO A 102 -3.56 -6.96 -1.73
N ILE A 103 -2.58 -7.58 -2.39
CA ILE A 103 -1.18 -7.21 -2.30
C ILE A 103 -0.81 -6.38 -3.53
N TRP A 104 -0.22 -5.22 -3.28
CA TRP A 104 0.42 -4.38 -4.29
C TRP A 104 1.93 -4.44 -4.06
N ASN A 105 2.61 -5.21 -4.91
CA ASN A 105 4.04 -5.48 -4.76
C ASN A 105 4.87 -4.56 -5.66
N ALA A 106 5.90 -3.93 -5.08
CA ALA A 106 6.91 -3.19 -5.83
C ALA A 106 8.16 -4.07 -6.04
N HIS A 107 8.52 -4.29 -7.29
CA HIS A 107 9.76 -4.97 -7.67
C HIS A 107 10.15 -4.57 -9.09
N TYR A 108 11.31 -3.93 -9.25
CA TYR A 108 11.76 -3.32 -10.49
C TYR A 108 12.77 -4.18 -11.23
N ASN A 109 12.94 -3.92 -12.54
CA ASN A 109 13.93 -4.57 -13.41
C ASN A 109 13.79 -6.09 -13.52
N VAL A 110 12.57 -6.59 -13.48
CA VAL A 110 12.21 -7.99 -13.65
C VAL A 110 11.02 -8.12 -14.61
N ALA A 111 10.83 -9.31 -15.17
CA ALA A 111 9.76 -9.56 -16.14
C ALA A 111 8.38 -9.76 -15.49
N SER A 112 8.33 -10.09 -14.20
CA SER A 112 7.10 -10.30 -13.45
C SER A 112 7.35 -10.17 -11.95
N SER A 113 6.27 -9.99 -11.16
CA SER A 113 6.38 -9.99 -9.71
C SER A 113 6.92 -11.32 -9.18
N PRO A 114 7.92 -11.31 -8.29
CA PRO A 114 8.47 -12.55 -7.68
C PRO A 114 7.60 -13.11 -6.54
N ILE A 115 6.53 -12.42 -6.16
CA ILE A 115 5.55 -12.91 -5.20
C ILE A 115 4.14 -12.78 -5.77
N PRO A 116 3.18 -13.62 -5.33
CA PRO A 116 1.77 -13.45 -5.71
C PRO A 116 1.26 -12.07 -5.31
N CYS A 117 0.61 -11.38 -6.22
CA CYS A 117 0.05 -10.05 -5.97
C CYS A 117 -1.14 -9.76 -6.89
N GLN A 118 -1.99 -8.82 -6.51
CA GLN A 118 -3.11 -8.33 -7.30
C GLN A 118 -2.74 -7.06 -8.09
N MET A 119 -1.67 -6.39 -7.68
CA MET A 119 -1.08 -5.27 -8.42
C MET A 119 0.44 -5.31 -8.30
N TRP A 120 1.13 -5.04 -9.38
CA TRP A 120 2.59 -5.02 -9.44
C TRP A 120 3.09 -3.69 -9.95
N GLN A 121 3.87 -2.99 -9.14
CA GLN A 121 4.64 -1.81 -9.56
C GLN A 121 5.96 -2.29 -10.16
N GLY A 122 6.06 -2.22 -11.48
CA GLY A 122 7.19 -2.75 -12.23
C GLY A 122 8.32 -1.76 -12.43
N THR A 123 8.06 -0.47 -12.30
CA THR A 123 9.07 0.60 -12.42
C THR A 123 8.61 1.88 -11.73
N CYS A 124 9.58 2.68 -11.30
CA CYS A 124 9.37 4.05 -10.83
C CYS A 124 10.10 5.10 -11.72
N THR A 125 10.58 4.68 -12.88
CA THR A 125 11.38 5.52 -13.77
C THR A 125 10.84 5.60 -15.19
N ALA A 126 9.58 5.25 -15.40
CA ALA A 126 8.95 5.30 -16.71
C ALA A 126 8.77 6.75 -17.18
N ARG A 127 8.73 6.92 -18.49
CA ARG A 127 8.45 8.19 -19.13
C ARG A 127 7.27 8.04 -20.07
N ILE A 128 6.39 9.05 -20.07
CA ILE A 128 5.23 9.10 -20.97
C ILE A 128 5.26 10.39 -21.80
N PRO A 129 4.72 10.36 -23.04
CA PRO A 129 4.60 11.56 -23.84
C PRO A 129 3.81 12.67 -23.12
N GLY A 130 4.30 13.90 -23.20
CA GLY A 130 3.64 15.06 -22.60
C GLY A 130 3.95 15.32 -21.13
N TYR A 131 4.81 14.50 -20.51
CA TYR A 131 5.29 14.73 -19.15
C TYR A 131 6.82 14.61 -19.06
N ASN A 132 7.48 15.59 -18.47
CA ASN A 132 8.95 15.67 -18.43
C ASN A 132 9.59 14.93 -17.24
N GLY A 133 8.80 14.39 -16.33
CA GLY A 133 9.27 13.65 -15.16
C GLY A 133 9.28 12.13 -15.38
N GLN A 134 9.68 11.42 -14.33
CA GLN A 134 9.53 9.97 -14.21
C GLN A 134 8.24 9.65 -13.48
N ILE A 135 7.62 8.53 -13.83
CA ILE A 135 6.39 8.05 -13.18
C ILE A 135 6.51 6.57 -12.82
N ASP A 136 5.72 6.18 -11.85
CA ASP A 136 5.49 4.78 -11.54
C ASP A 136 4.56 4.15 -12.57
N VAL A 137 4.85 2.91 -12.96
CA VAL A 137 3.96 2.13 -13.81
C VAL A 137 3.62 0.81 -13.14
N ASN A 138 2.34 0.51 -13.14
CA ASN A 138 1.77 -0.64 -12.47
C ASN A 138 0.98 -1.52 -13.44
N ILE A 139 0.91 -2.81 -13.15
CA ILE A 139 -0.01 -3.75 -13.78
C ILE A 139 -1.01 -4.17 -12.72
N SER A 140 -2.30 -3.95 -12.97
CA SER A 140 -3.38 -4.43 -12.13
C SER A 140 -3.94 -5.72 -12.72
N TYR A 141 -4.06 -6.74 -11.87
CA TYR A 141 -4.73 -8.00 -12.16
C TYR A 141 -6.17 -8.03 -11.60
N MET A 142 -6.58 -6.94 -10.98
CA MET A 142 -7.94 -6.69 -10.54
C MET A 142 -8.70 -6.00 -11.68
N GLY A 143 -9.75 -6.56 -12.11
CA GLY A 143 -10.55 -6.12 -13.26
C GLY A 143 -10.78 -4.61 -13.49
#